data_1773a9f227f33134196763a03c751d94
#
_entry.id   1773a9f227f33134196763a03c751d94
#
_cell.length_a   1.000
_cell.length_b   1.000
_cell.length_c   1.000
_cell.angle_alpha   90.00
_cell.angle_beta   90.00
_cell.angle_gamma   90.00
#
_symmetry.space_group_name_H-M   'P 1'
#
loop_
_entity.id
_entity.type
_entity.pdbx_description
1 polymer ?
#
loop_
_entity_poly.entity_id
_entity_poly.type
_entity_poly.pdbx_seq_one_letter_code
_entity_poly.pdbx_strand_id
1 'polypeptide(L)'
;MRAALYIDCGSIKAEDIPYIYEEIRKTDDLVISKMFGVEMKDIAEIAERLRIQNNMHCGDDQTSALVALAVEVMADAVGEDVQKIYIATGDLAVLPLLDKLKLMRTNVVVIGPCGADRVLIDNSEKYTYLEIINGGECTAEIPSADEIAGRIYSVSSYYNGMGEDVKLEQVYK
;
A
#
# COMPACT_ATOMS: atom_id res chain seq x y z
N MET A 1 -4.33 9.06 15.12
CA MET A 1 -4.05 10.18 14.18
C MET A 1 -5.22 10.30 13.23
N ARG A 2 -5.47 11.51 12.63
CA ARG A 2 -6.49 11.62 11.56
C ARG A 2 -5.95 10.97 10.29
N ALA A 3 -6.66 9.98 9.79
CA ALA A 3 -6.21 9.14 8.70
C ALA A 3 -7.18 9.10 7.53
N ALA A 4 -6.65 8.87 6.33
CA ALA A 4 -7.41 8.58 5.13
C ALA A 4 -7.10 7.17 4.62
N LEU A 5 -8.11 6.49 4.09
CA LEU A 5 -8.00 5.16 3.48
C LEU A 5 -8.48 5.21 2.02
N TYR A 6 -7.63 4.72 1.14
CA TYR A 6 -7.90 4.57 -0.30
C TYR A 6 -7.74 3.12 -0.69
N ILE A 7 -8.76 2.52 -1.29
CA ILE A 7 -8.81 1.11 -1.62
C ILE A 7 -8.88 0.94 -3.13
N ASP A 8 -7.91 0.24 -3.66
CA ASP A 8 -7.90 -0.26 -5.03
C ASP A 8 -8.63 -1.60 -5.11
N CYS A 9 -9.89 -1.57 -5.53
CA CYS A 9 -10.73 -2.75 -5.66
C CYS A 9 -10.35 -3.67 -6.84
N GLY A 10 -9.37 -3.28 -7.65
CA GLY A 10 -8.81 -4.14 -8.69
C GLY A 10 -7.81 -5.15 -8.13
N SER A 11 -7.15 -4.83 -7.02
CA SER A 11 -6.17 -5.70 -6.38
C SER A 11 -6.56 -6.19 -4.99
N ILE A 12 -7.53 -5.54 -4.33
CA ILE A 12 -8.04 -5.92 -3.01
C ILE A 12 -9.41 -6.58 -3.16
N LYS A 13 -9.56 -7.78 -2.61
CA LYS A 13 -10.83 -8.50 -2.65
C LYS A 13 -11.88 -7.86 -1.76
N ALA A 14 -13.15 -7.94 -2.17
CA ALA A 14 -14.28 -7.41 -1.42
C ALA A 14 -14.34 -7.95 0.02
N GLU A 15 -14.06 -9.24 0.21
CA GLU A 15 -14.07 -9.90 1.52
C GLU A 15 -13.03 -9.36 2.51
N ASP A 16 -11.93 -8.77 2.03
CA ASP A 16 -10.83 -8.25 2.86
C ASP A 16 -11.07 -6.81 3.32
N ILE A 17 -11.90 -6.06 2.62
CA ILE A 17 -12.14 -4.63 2.89
C ILE A 17 -12.61 -4.36 4.33
N PRO A 18 -13.55 -5.14 4.90
CA PRO A 18 -13.96 -4.95 6.29
C PRO A 18 -12.83 -5.12 7.28
N TYR A 19 -11.93 -6.09 7.07
CA TYR A 19 -10.79 -6.33 7.96
C TYR A 19 -9.80 -5.15 7.93
N ILE A 20 -9.49 -4.62 6.74
CA ILE A 20 -8.63 -3.43 6.59
C ILE A 20 -9.26 -2.24 7.33
N TYR A 21 -10.54 -2.00 7.10
CA TYR A 21 -11.28 -0.89 7.69
C TYR A 21 -11.28 -0.93 9.22
N GLU A 22 -11.59 -2.09 9.79
CA GLU A 22 -11.61 -2.28 11.24
C GLU A 22 -10.20 -2.21 11.86
N GLU A 23 -9.17 -2.75 11.20
CA GLU A 23 -7.80 -2.71 11.70
C GLU A 23 -7.28 -1.27 11.83
N ILE A 24 -7.51 -0.44 10.82
CA ILE A 24 -7.10 0.97 10.86
C ILE A 24 -7.81 1.71 11.99
N ARG A 25 -9.11 1.47 12.18
CA ARG A 25 -9.91 2.13 13.21
C ARG A 25 -9.53 1.78 14.64
N LYS A 26 -8.77 0.70 14.86
CA LYS A 26 -8.23 0.38 16.19
C LYS A 26 -7.15 1.37 16.63
N THR A 27 -6.44 1.98 15.67
CA THR A 27 -5.25 2.80 15.94
C THR A 27 -5.39 4.25 15.52
N ASP A 28 -6.20 4.53 14.51
CA ASP A 28 -6.34 5.84 13.90
C ASP A 28 -7.80 6.27 13.72
N ASP A 29 -8.01 7.58 13.70
CA ASP A 29 -9.32 8.19 13.43
C ASP A 29 -9.49 8.34 11.91
N LEU A 30 -10.26 7.43 11.31
CA LEU A 30 -10.46 7.36 9.88
C LEU A 30 -11.50 8.40 9.42
N VAL A 31 -11.02 9.55 8.94
CA VAL A 31 -11.86 10.69 8.54
C VAL A 31 -12.23 10.68 7.05
N ILE A 32 -11.45 10.01 6.22
CA ILE A 32 -11.70 9.82 4.79
C ILE A 32 -11.57 8.33 4.47
N SER A 33 -12.51 7.80 3.71
CA SER A 33 -12.45 6.43 3.18
C SER A 33 -13.05 6.40 1.78
N LYS A 34 -12.26 6.00 0.79
CA LYS A 34 -12.65 6.00 -0.63
C LYS A 34 -12.26 4.68 -1.29
N MET A 35 -13.12 4.18 -2.17
CA MET A 35 -12.88 2.98 -2.99
C MET A 35 -12.80 3.36 -4.46
N PHE A 36 -11.92 2.69 -5.21
CA PHE A 36 -11.70 2.90 -6.64
C PHE A 36 -11.62 1.54 -7.35
N GLY A 37 -12.19 1.46 -8.54
CA GLY A 37 -12.17 0.24 -9.33
C GLY A 37 -13.32 0.18 -10.32
N VAL A 38 -13.53 -0.99 -10.88
CA VAL A 38 -14.69 -1.31 -11.73
C VAL A 38 -15.87 -1.67 -10.84
N GLU A 39 -17.06 -1.21 -11.19
CA GLU A 39 -18.26 -1.43 -10.38
C GLU A 39 -18.57 -2.92 -10.25
N MET A 40 -18.61 -3.41 -9.01
CA MET A 40 -19.01 -4.76 -8.65
C MET A 40 -20.05 -4.70 -7.53
N LYS A 41 -21.08 -5.54 -7.63
CA LYS A 41 -22.21 -5.53 -6.68
C LYS A 41 -21.77 -5.72 -5.23
N ASP A 42 -20.87 -6.67 -4.98
CA ASP A 42 -20.41 -7.00 -3.64
C ASP A 42 -19.64 -5.83 -3.00
N ILE A 43 -18.89 -5.09 -3.81
CA ILE A 43 -18.15 -3.90 -3.37
C ILE A 43 -19.11 -2.76 -3.04
N ALA A 44 -20.14 -2.56 -3.85
CA ALA A 44 -21.15 -1.52 -3.60
C ALA A 44 -21.89 -1.75 -2.27
N GLU A 45 -22.27 -3.00 -1.97
CA GLU A 45 -22.90 -3.37 -0.70
C GLU A 45 -21.97 -3.13 0.52
N ILE A 46 -20.67 -3.40 0.38
CA ILE A 46 -19.67 -3.15 1.42
C ILE A 46 -19.47 -1.64 1.61
N ALA A 47 -19.38 -0.87 0.53
CA ALA A 47 -19.24 0.58 0.57
C ALA A 47 -20.38 1.23 1.36
N GLU A 48 -21.62 0.82 1.08
CA GLU A 48 -22.80 1.30 1.79
C GLU A 48 -22.78 0.93 3.28
N ARG A 49 -22.50 -0.33 3.58
CA ARG A 49 -22.46 -0.85 4.97
C ARG A 49 -21.40 -0.15 5.82
N LEU A 50 -20.21 0.08 5.29
CA LEU A 50 -19.09 0.71 5.99
C LEU A 50 -19.08 2.24 5.85
N ARG A 51 -19.99 2.82 5.06
CA ARG A 51 -20.04 4.24 4.72
C ARG A 51 -18.75 4.74 4.08
N ILE A 52 -18.17 3.93 3.21
CA ILE A 52 -17.01 4.28 2.41
C ILE A 52 -17.49 4.96 1.13
N GLN A 53 -16.87 6.06 0.76
CA GLN A 53 -17.20 6.76 -0.48
C GLN A 53 -16.85 5.86 -1.67
N ASN A 54 -17.86 5.55 -2.48
CA ASN A 54 -17.71 4.71 -3.66
C ASN A 54 -17.40 5.58 -4.90
N ASN A 55 -16.19 5.46 -5.44
CA ASN A 55 -15.73 6.14 -6.66
C ASN A 55 -15.52 5.12 -7.81
N MET A 56 -16.41 4.15 -7.93
CA MET A 56 -16.31 3.01 -8.86
C MET A 56 -16.73 3.33 -10.30
N HIS A 57 -16.86 4.59 -10.68
CA HIS A 57 -17.41 5.02 -11.98
C HIS A 57 -16.35 5.34 -13.03
N CYS A 58 -15.15 4.85 -12.86
CA CYS A 58 -14.03 5.17 -13.77
C CYS A 58 -14.03 4.34 -15.07
N GLY A 59 -15.19 3.82 -15.50
CA GLY A 59 -15.29 2.99 -16.69
C GLY A 59 -14.84 1.55 -16.48
N ASP A 60 -14.69 0.80 -17.57
CA ASP A 60 -14.29 -0.62 -17.52
C ASP A 60 -12.78 -0.83 -17.43
N ASP A 61 -12.01 0.22 -17.10
CA ASP A 61 -10.55 0.22 -17.12
C ASP A 61 -9.95 0.44 -15.74
N GLN A 62 -9.24 -0.57 -15.25
CA GLN A 62 -8.51 -0.53 -13.99
C GLN A 62 -7.49 0.60 -13.93
N THR A 63 -6.84 0.93 -15.06
CA THR A 63 -5.87 2.02 -15.14
C THR A 63 -6.50 3.36 -14.81
N SER A 64 -7.70 3.62 -15.33
CA SER A 64 -8.45 4.84 -15.02
C SER A 64 -8.81 4.94 -13.54
N ALA A 65 -9.14 3.80 -12.90
CA ALA A 65 -9.42 3.74 -11.46
C ALA A 65 -8.18 4.09 -10.62
N LEU A 66 -7.01 3.57 -10.99
CA LEU A 66 -5.75 3.88 -10.30
C LEU A 66 -5.32 5.34 -10.49
N VAL A 67 -5.56 5.92 -11.68
CA VAL A 67 -5.32 7.35 -11.91
C VAL A 67 -6.26 8.19 -11.03
N ALA A 68 -7.54 7.84 -10.95
CA ALA A 68 -8.49 8.53 -10.09
C ALA A 68 -8.09 8.43 -8.61
N LEU A 69 -7.67 7.23 -8.16
CA LEU A 69 -7.13 7.03 -6.81
C LEU A 69 -5.95 7.96 -6.56
N ALA A 70 -4.98 8.01 -7.47
CA ALA A 70 -3.79 8.84 -7.31
C ALA A 70 -4.12 10.34 -7.24
N VAL A 71 -5.07 10.81 -8.05
CA VAL A 71 -5.54 12.21 -8.03
C VAL A 71 -6.18 12.56 -6.70
N GLU A 72 -7.08 11.71 -6.20
CA GLU A 72 -7.78 11.93 -4.93
C GLU A 72 -6.82 11.88 -3.73
N VAL A 73 -5.90 10.89 -3.71
CA VAL A 73 -4.87 10.82 -2.66
C VAL A 73 -4.02 12.09 -2.63
N MET A 74 -3.59 12.58 -3.80
CA MET A 74 -2.79 13.80 -3.88
C MET A 74 -3.57 15.04 -3.45
N ALA A 75 -4.86 15.15 -3.79
CA ALA A 75 -5.70 16.26 -3.38
C ALA A 75 -5.85 16.31 -1.85
N ASP A 76 -6.12 15.16 -1.23
CA ASP A 76 -6.29 15.07 0.22
C ASP A 76 -4.96 15.19 0.99
N ALA A 77 -3.82 14.75 0.38
CA ALA A 77 -2.49 14.86 0.98
C ALA A 77 -1.98 16.32 1.10
N VAL A 78 -2.48 17.22 0.26
CA VAL A 78 -2.15 18.66 0.33
C VAL A 78 -2.99 19.36 1.39
N GLY A 79 -4.12 18.78 1.79
CA GLY A 79 -4.97 19.29 2.87
C GLY A 79 -4.31 19.13 4.24
N GLU A 80 -4.57 20.06 5.16
CA GLU A 80 -4.02 20.00 6.53
C GLU A 80 -4.78 19.00 7.43
N ASP A 81 -5.85 18.38 6.93
CA ASP A 81 -6.74 17.56 7.74
C ASP A 81 -6.32 16.11 7.89
N VAL A 82 -5.44 15.60 7.03
CA VAL A 82 -4.98 14.20 7.01
C VAL A 82 -3.52 14.13 7.44
N GLN A 83 -3.24 13.36 8.49
CA GLN A 83 -1.90 13.16 9.06
C GLN A 83 -1.26 11.86 8.62
N LYS A 84 -2.07 10.90 8.14
CA LYS A 84 -1.64 9.58 7.73
C LYS A 84 -2.52 9.05 6.60
N ILE A 85 -1.89 8.47 5.61
CA ILE A 85 -2.56 7.90 4.43
C ILE A 85 -2.35 6.40 4.39
N TYR A 86 -3.43 5.67 4.27
CA TYR A 86 -3.44 4.24 4.00
C TYR A 86 -3.85 4.01 2.54
N ILE A 87 -3.05 3.25 1.82
CA ILE A 87 -3.34 2.84 0.44
C ILE A 87 -3.40 1.32 0.40
N ALA A 88 -4.58 0.77 0.20
CA ALA A 88 -4.79 -0.67 0.08
C ALA A 88 -4.71 -1.06 -1.40
N THR A 89 -3.60 -1.66 -1.82
CA THR A 89 -3.32 -2.08 -3.20
C THR A 89 -2.20 -3.11 -3.28
N GLY A 90 -2.20 -3.91 -4.33
CA GLY A 90 -1.09 -4.78 -4.74
C GLY A 90 -0.49 -4.39 -6.10
N ASP A 91 -0.94 -3.27 -6.69
CA ASP A 91 -0.56 -2.86 -8.05
C ASP A 91 0.67 -1.94 -8.05
N LEU A 92 1.65 -2.26 -8.92
CA LEU A 92 2.86 -1.46 -9.10
C LEU A 92 2.61 -0.05 -9.65
N ALA A 93 1.48 0.18 -10.31
CA ALA A 93 1.15 1.47 -10.89
C ALA A 93 1.02 2.60 -9.86
N VAL A 94 0.94 2.27 -8.56
CA VAL A 94 0.95 3.27 -7.48
C VAL A 94 2.34 3.78 -7.10
N LEU A 95 3.42 3.19 -7.58
CA LEU A 95 4.79 3.60 -7.24
C LEU A 95 5.06 5.10 -7.46
N PRO A 96 4.68 5.73 -8.59
CA PRO A 96 4.88 7.16 -8.78
C PRO A 96 4.17 8.02 -7.73
N LEU A 97 3.00 7.55 -7.26
CA LEU A 97 2.26 8.20 -6.17
C LEU A 97 3.01 8.09 -4.85
N LEU A 98 3.51 6.89 -4.50
CA LEU A 98 4.29 6.66 -3.29
C LEU A 98 5.55 7.52 -3.24
N ASP A 99 6.30 7.58 -4.35
CA ASP A 99 7.48 8.43 -4.49
C ASP A 99 7.14 9.91 -4.25
N LYS A 100 6.02 10.37 -4.79
CA LYS A 100 5.59 11.76 -4.60
C LYS A 100 5.20 12.05 -3.15
N LEU A 101 4.45 11.16 -2.51
CA LEU A 101 4.06 11.31 -1.11
C LEU A 101 5.28 11.28 -0.17
N LYS A 102 6.27 10.44 -0.47
CA LYS A 102 7.56 10.40 0.24
C LYS A 102 8.30 11.72 0.15
N LEU A 103 8.40 12.31 -1.05
CA LEU A 103 8.99 13.64 -1.23
C LEU A 103 8.26 14.73 -0.43
N MET A 104 6.96 14.58 -0.23
CA MET A 104 6.14 15.49 0.59
C MET A 104 6.25 15.20 2.09
N ARG A 105 6.98 14.16 2.48
CA ARG A 105 7.10 13.67 3.88
C ARG A 105 5.75 13.29 4.49
N THR A 106 4.83 12.81 3.68
CA THR A 106 3.52 12.32 4.12
C THR A 106 3.70 10.95 4.76
N ASN A 107 3.08 10.69 5.90
CA ASN A 107 3.12 9.38 6.56
C ASN A 107 2.20 8.42 5.80
N VAL A 108 2.77 7.49 5.04
CA VAL A 108 2.05 6.54 4.18
C VAL A 108 2.24 5.12 4.65
N VAL A 109 1.16 4.35 4.68
CA VAL A 109 1.17 2.91 4.91
C VAL A 109 0.49 2.23 3.73
N VAL A 110 1.21 1.34 3.07
CA VAL A 110 0.63 0.47 2.05
C VAL A 110 0.12 -0.81 2.71
N ILE A 111 -1.10 -1.22 2.36
CA ILE A 111 -1.69 -2.50 2.78
C ILE A 111 -1.90 -3.31 1.51
N GLY A 112 -1.32 -4.51 1.45
CA GLY A 112 -1.47 -5.34 0.26
C GLY A 112 -1.17 -6.80 0.52
N PRO A 113 -1.43 -7.67 -0.47
CA PRO A 113 -1.20 -9.10 -0.35
C PRO A 113 0.29 -9.41 -0.18
N CYS A 114 0.61 -10.49 0.51
CA CYS A 114 2.00 -10.93 0.68
C CYS A 114 2.64 -11.40 -0.63
N GLY A 115 1.82 -11.77 -1.63
CA GLY A 115 2.26 -12.08 -2.98
C GLY A 115 2.40 -10.86 -3.91
N ALA A 116 2.30 -9.63 -3.41
CA ALA A 116 2.56 -8.43 -4.21
C ALA A 116 4.00 -8.40 -4.72
N ASP A 117 4.19 -7.67 -5.83
CA ASP A 117 5.53 -7.51 -6.40
C ASP A 117 6.49 -6.90 -5.36
N ARG A 118 7.68 -7.48 -5.29
CA ARG A 118 8.70 -7.07 -4.33
C ARG A 118 9.13 -5.61 -4.50
N VAL A 119 9.08 -5.10 -5.72
CA VAL A 119 9.37 -3.69 -6.00
C VAL A 119 8.38 -2.77 -5.26
N LEU A 120 7.10 -3.15 -5.17
CA LEU A 120 6.12 -2.38 -4.40
C LEU A 120 6.45 -2.42 -2.89
N ILE A 121 6.75 -3.61 -2.38
CA ILE A 121 7.04 -3.81 -0.94
C ILE A 121 8.30 -3.02 -0.54
N ASP A 122 9.38 -3.17 -1.30
CA ASP A 122 10.70 -2.57 -1.02
C ASP A 122 10.69 -1.03 -1.17
N ASN A 123 9.81 -0.46 -2.00
CA ASN A 123 9.67 0.98 -2.17
C ASN A 123 8.63 1.63 -1.23
N SER A 124 7.87 0.83 -0.50
CA SER A 124 6.95 1.33 0.53
C SER A 124 7.70 1.64 1.82
N GLU A 125 7.52 2.83 2.39
CA GLU A 125 8.13 3.15 3.72
C GLU A 125 7.59 2.23 4.80
N LYS A 126 6.32 1.89 4.71
CA LYS A 126 5.67 0.89 5.56
C LYS A 126 4.70 0.07 4.72
N TYR A 127 4.93 -1.23 4.70
CA TYR A 127 4.05 -2.21 4.06
C TYR A 127 3.44 -3.12 5.13
N THR A 128 2.13 -3.29 5.09
CA THR A 128 1.40 -4.20 6.00
C THR A 128 0.76 -5.29 5.16
N TYR A 129 1.06 -6.54 5.49
CA TYR A 129 0.50 -7.68 4.78
C TYR A 129 -0.96 -7.88 5.14
N LEU A 130 -1.80 -8.00 4.12
CA LEU A 130 -3.23 -8.20 4.25
C LEU A 130 -3.56 -9.49 5.01
N GLU A 131 -2.77 -10.54 4.79
CA GLU A 131 -2.92 -11.84 5.44
C GLU A 131 -2.75 -11.75 6.97
N ILE A 132 -1.91 -10.83 7.46
CA ILE A 132 -1.78 -10.58 8.90
C ILE A 132 -3.06 -9.95 9.47
N ILE A 133 -3.71 -9.08 8.67
CA ILE A 133 -4.92 -8.37 9.09
C ILE A 133 -6.14 -9.30 9.12
N ASN A 134 -6.29 -10.14 8.11
CA ASN A 134 -7.46 -11.04 7.98
C ASN A 134 -7.28 -12.41 8.66
N GLY A 135 -6.10 -12.65 9.29
CA GLY A 135 -5.79 -13.91 9.97
C GLY A 135 -5.42 -15.05 9.02
N GLY A 136 -5.08 -14.74 7.77
CA GLY A 136 -4.58 -15.69 6.78
C GLY A 136 -3.10 -16.04 6.98
N GLU A 137 -2.63 -17.00 6.21
CA GLU A 137 -1.20 -17.37 6.16
C GLU A 137 -0.53 -16.64 4.99
N CYS A 138 0.59 -16.00 5.25
CA CYS A 138 1.43 -15.45 4.18
C CYS A 138 2.22 -16.60 3.53
N THR A 139 1.84 -16.94 2.30
CA THR A 139 2.51 -17.96 1.49
C THR A 139 3.61 -17.38 0.59
N ALA A 140 4.02 -16.12 0.82
CA ALA A 140 5.13 -15.55 0.09
C ALA A 140 6.37 -16.42 0.27
N GLU A 141 7.01 -16.77 -0.81
CA GLU A 141 8.25 -17.54 -0.78
C GLU A 141 9.29 -16.78 0.05
N ILE A 142 9.72 -17.39 1.14
CA ILE A 142 10.87 -16.88 1.89
C ILE A 142 12.05 -16.94 0.93
N PRO A 143 12.77 -15.82 0.67
CA PRO A 143 13.92 -15.85 -0.23
C PRO A 143 14.87 -16.96 0.18
N SER A 144 15.34 -17.71 -0.79
CA SER A 144 16.33 -18.77 -0.53
C SER A 144 17.59 -18.18 0.12
N ALA A 145 18.33 -18.99 0.86
CA ALA A 145 19.60 -18.55 1.44
C ALA A 145 20.57 -17.99 0.39
N ASP A 146 20.52 -18.52 -0.84
CA ASP A 146 21.34 -18.05 -1.96
C ASP A 146 20.91 -16.67 -2.47
N GLU A 147 19.62 -16.40 -2.52
CA GLU A 147 19.09 -15.06 -2.88
C GLU A 147 19.43 -14.02 -1.82
N ILE A 148 19.32 -14.37 -0.53
CA ILE A 148 19.71 -13.50 0.58
C ILE A 148 21.23 -13.23 0.51
N ALA A 149 22.05 -14.26 0.31
CA ALA A 149 23.49 -14.13 0.17
C ALA A 149 23.87 -13.27 -1.05
N GLY A 150 23.20 -13.47 -2.19
CA GLY A 150 23.40 -12.66 -3.39
C GLY A 150 23.09 -11.16 -3.17
N ARG A 151 22.06 -10.85 -2.42
CA ARG A 151 21.71 -9.46 -2.05
C ARG A 151 22.72 -8.84 -1.10
N ILE A 152 23.13 -9.57 -0.06
CA ILE A 152 24.19 -9.14 0.86
C ILE A 152 25.47 -8.85 0.08
N TYR A 153 25.85 -9.75 -0.85
CA TYR A 153 27.04 -9.58 -1.68
C TYR A 153 26.94 -8.34 -2.58
N SER A 154 25.82 -8.10 -3.23
CA SER A 154 25.64 -6.96 -4.13
C SER A 154 25.68 -5.62 -3.37
N VAL A 155 25.05 -5.56 -2.20
CA VAL A 155 25.09 -4.37 -1.32
C VAL A 155 26.52 -4.15 -0.79
N SER A 156 27.17 -5.21 -0.31
CA SER A 156 28.56 -5.16 0.16
C SER A 156 29.52 -4.69 -0.93
N SER A 157 29.38 -5.22 -2.15
CA SER A 157 30.22 -4.81 -3.30
C SER A 157 30.00 -3.35 -3.69
N TYR A 158 28.76 -2.85 -3.61
CA TYR A 158 28.46 -1.46 -3.89
C TYR A 158 29.14 -0.51 -2.89
N TYR A 159 29.03 -0.78 -1.59
CA TYR A 159 29.67 0.04 -0.55
C TYR A 159 31.17 -0.07 -0.51
N ASN A 160 31.74 -1.28 -0.73
CA ASN A 160 33.18 -1.46 -0.86
C ASN A 160 33.76 -0.69 -2.05
N GLY A 161 33.00 -0.58 -3.17
CA GLY A 161 33.37 0.25 -4.32
C GLY A 161 33.39 1.75 -4.01
N MET A 162 32.66 2.19 -2.97
CA MET A 162 32.62 3.57 -2.48
C MET A 162 33.64 3.84 -1.36
N GLY A 163 34.38 2.82 -0.89
CA GLY A 163 35.33 2.97 0.23
C GLY A 163 34.67 3.10 1.59
N GLU A 164 33.42 2.70 1.72
CA GLU A 164 32.67 2.72 2.98
C GLU A 164 32.53 1.31 3.57
N ASP A 165 32.68 1.20 4.88
CA ASP A 165 32.40 -0.05 5.60
C ASP A 165 30.89 -0.31 5.66
N VAL A 166 30.47 -1.50 5.24
CA VAL A 166 29.07 -1.95 5.26
C VAL A 166 28.62 -2.15 6.71
N LYS A 167 27.65 -1.37 7.17
CA LYS A 167 26.98 -1.59 8.45
C LYS A 167 25.76 -2.49 8.23
N LEU A 168 25.55 -3.47 9.11
CA LEU A 168 24.42 -4.40 9.08
C LEU A 168 23.06 -3.68 8.99
N GLU A 169 22.93 -2.50 9.59
CA GLU A 169 21.74 -1.63 9.53
C GLU A 169 21.38 -1.14 8.11
N GLN A 170 22.32 -1.18 7.18
CA GLN A 170 22.12 -0.79 5.77
C GLN A 170 21.64 -1.94 4.89
N VAL A 171 21.76 -3.18 5.37
CA VAL A 171 21.37 -4.41 4.65
C VAL A 171 19.89 -4.75 4.88
N TYR A 172 19.29 -4.24 5.97
CA TYR A 172 17.91 -4.54 6.41
C TYR A 172 16.92 -3.38 6.23
N LYS A 173 17.24 -2.43 5.36
CA LYS A 173 16.27 -1.39 4.96
C LYS A 173 15.48 -1.79 3.73
#